data_a241d197f5a1da58dae36fc7a2eb8473
#
_entry.id   a241d197f5a1da58dae36fc7a2eb8473
#
_cell.length_a   1.000
_cell.length_b   1.000
_cell.length_c   1.000
_cell.angle_alpha   90.00
_cell.angle_beta   90.00
_cell.angle_gamma   90.00
#
_symmetry.space_group_name_H-M   'P 1'
#
loop_
_entity.id
_entity.type
_entity.pdbx_description
1 polymer ?
#
loop_
_entity_poly.entity_id
_entity_poly.type
_entity_poly.pdbx_seq_one_letter_code
_entity_poly.pdbx_strand_id
1 'polypeptide(L)'
;MLLNPKHAYFAQKMLSDLRNEKKHMLFYLTAASTVGGMHREEYKEYFAKEASSEMQHVIEFQNALLGLGVDLTETNDAVEFNHYILSYSPIELLDYALKMESEVVANYAHRIKEDVKLLSEPDQTWMENFYEEQLVKSREDVDNLRMLLRTV
;
A
#
# COMPACT_ATOMS: atom_id res chain seq x y z
N MET A 1 -18.49 -6.64 17.35
CA MET A 1 -17.99 -7.95 17.86
C MET A 1 -16.64 -7.73 18.52
N LEU A 2 -16.47 -8.31 19.72
CA LEU A 2 -15.20 -8.22 20.42
C LEU A 2 -14.22 -9.26 19.87
N LEU A 3 -13.09 -8.80 19.33
CA LEU A 3 -12.02 -9.70 18.90
C LEU A 3 -11.24 -10.20 20.12
N ASN A 4 -10.74 -11.44 20.05
CA ASN A 4 -9.79 -11.88 21.07
C ASN A 4 -8.50 -11.05 20.98
N PRO A 5 -7.67 -10.98 22.06
CA PRO A 5 -6.50 -10.09 22.08
C PRO A 5 -5.51 -10.29 20.93
N LYS A 6 -5.29 -11.53 20.48
CA LYS A 6 -4.37 -11.83 19.38
C LYS A 6 -4.94 -11.35 18.04
N HIS A 7 -6.24 -11.57 17.82
CA HIS A 7 -6.93 -11.08 16.63
C HIS A 7 -6.98 -9.55 16.64
N ALA A 8 -7.23 -8.92 17.79
CA ALA A 8 -7.20 -7.48 17.93
C ALA A 8 -5.84 -6.90 17.60
N TYR A 9 -4.76 -7.52 18.04
CA TYR A 9 -3.40 -7.09 17.70
C TYR A 9 -3.14 -7.20 16.21
N PHE A 10 -3.51 -8.32 15.59
CA PHE A 10 -3.39 -8.49 14.14
C PHE A 10 -4.19 -7.44 13.38
N ALA A 11 -5.44 -7.19 13.80
CA ALA A 11 -6.29 -6.18 13.18
C ALA A 11 -5.67 -4.78 13.26
N GLN A 12 -5.01 -4.43 14.35
CA GLN A 12 -4.29 -3.15 14.47
C GLN A 12 -3.16 -3.03 13.44
N LYS A 13 -2.41 -4.11 13.24
CA LYS A 13 -1.37 -4.15 12.21
C LYS A 13 -1.96 -3.96 10.81
N MET A 14 -3.05 -4.66 10.53
CA MET A 14 -3.73 -4.57 9.24
C MET A 14 -4.35 -3.19 9.00
N LEU A 15 -4.89 -2.55 10.04
CA LEU A 15 -5.38 -1.16 9.97
C LEU A 15 -4.25 -0.18 9.64
N SER A 16 -3.06 -0.41 10.19
CA SER A 16 -1.87 0.37 9.85
C SER A 16 -1.50 0.20 8.37
N ASP A 17 -1.59 -1.02 7.86
CA ASP A 17 -1.34 -1.31 6.44
C ASP A 17 -2.37 -0.63 5.53
N LEU A 18 -3.66 -0.66 5.93
CA LEU A 18 -4.71 0.06 5.21
C LEU A 18 -4.40 1.56 5.13
N ARG A 19 -3.97 2.15 6.24
CA ARG A 19 -3.59 3.57 6.27
C ARG A 19 -2.45 3.86 5.30
N ASN A 20 -1.45 2.98 5.25
CA ASN A 20 -0.34 3.12 4.32
C ASN A 20 -0.79 3.00 2.86
N GLU A 21 -1.70 2.08 2.54
CA GLU A 21 -2.25 1.95 1.20
C GLU A 21 -3.00 3.23 0.77
N LYS A 22 -3.77 3.83 1.67
CA LYS A 22 -4.44 5.12 1.41
C LYS A 22 -3.42 6.24 1.17
N LYS A 23 -2.33 6.25 1.93
CA LYS A 23 -1.24 7.20 1.79
C LYS A 23 -0.54 7.06 0.43
N HIS A 24 -0.29 5.83 -0.01
CA HIS A 24 0.31 5.56 -1.32
C HIS A 24 -0.63 5.97 -2.46
N MET A 25 -1.92 5.69 -2.33
CA MET A 25 -2.92 6.14 -3.30
C MET A 25 -2.88 7.67 -3.45
N LEU A 26 -2.85 8.38 -2.33
CA LEU A 26 -2.78 9.84 -2.33
C LEU A 26 -1.49 10.35 -2.96
N PHE A 27 -0.36 9.68 -2.69
CA PHE A 27 0.91 9.99 -3.32
C PHE A 27 0.81 9.88 -4.85
N TYR A 28 0.33 8.75 -5.36
CA TYR A 28 0.23 8.53 -6.81
C TYR A 28 -0.75 9.49 -7.49
N LEU A 29 -1.88 9.81 -6.84
CA LEU A 29 -2.81 10.82 -7.34
C LEU A 29 -2.13 12.19 -7.48
N THR A 30 -1.38 12.58 -6.46
CA THR A 30 -0.68 13.86 -6.44
C THR A 30 0.45 13.88 -7.47
N ALA A 31 1.22 12.79 -7.56
CA ALA A 31 2.28 12.66 -8.56
C ALA A 31 1.73 12.77 -9.99
N ALA A 32 0.59 12.13 -10.26
CA ALA A 32 -0.08 12.21 -11.56
C ALA A 32 -0.44 13.65 -11.92
N SER A 33 -0.81 14.47 -10.92
CA SER A 33 -1.21 15.86 -11.14
C SER A 33 -0.03 16.82 -11.27
N THR A 34 1.06 16.54 -10.54
CA THR A 34 2.17 17.51 -10.36
C THR A 34 3.40 17.21 -11.21
N VAL A 35 3.54 15.99 -11.74
CA VAL A 35 4.73 15.63 -12.52
C VAL A 35 4.90 16.56 -13.70
N GLY A 36 6.11 17.05 -13.89
CA GLY A 36 6.46 17.96 -14.96
C GLY A 36 7.51 17.37 -15.91
N GLY A 37 8.09 18.24 -16.74
CA GLY A 37 9.17 17.89 -17.61
C GLY A 37 8.74 17.40 -18.99
N MET A 38 9.73 17.00 -19.79
CA MET A 38 9.56 16.66 -21.21
C MET A 38 8.65 15.45 -21.43
N HIS A 39 8.67 14.47 -20.50
CA HIS A 39 7.90 13.24 -20.59
C HIS A 39 6.70 13.24 -19.64
N ARG A 40 6.14 14.42 -19.38
CA ARG A 40 5.03 14.57 -18.44
C ARG A 40 3.85 13.64 -18.76
N GLU A 41 3.45 13.52 -20.01
CA GLU A 41 2.27 12.72 -20.37
C GLU A 41 2.45 11.24 -20.04
N GLU A 42 3.62 10.68 -20.30
CA GLU A 42 3.92 9.28 -19.98
C GLU A 42 3.96 9.04 -18.48
N TYR A 43 4.59 9.93 -17.72
CA TYR A 43 4.65 9.81 -16.27
C TYR A 43 3.29 10.03 -15.61
N LYS A 44 2.51 10.99 -16.11
CA LYS A 44 1.15 11.25 -15.65
C LYS A 44 0.28 10.00 -15.79
N GLU A 45 0.33 9.37 -16.96
CA GLU A 45 -0.42 8.14 -17.23
C GLU A 45 0.03 7.01 -16.30
N TYR A 46 1.34 6.83 -16.12
CA TYR A 46 1.91 5.85 -15.22
C TYR A 46 1.41 6.05 -13.78
N PHE A 47 1.54 7.25 -13.24
CA PHE A 47 1.13 7.54 -11.86
C PHE A 47 -0.39 7.41 -11.67
N ALA A 48 -1.19 7.82 -12.67
CA ALA A 48 -2.64 7.68 -12.61
C ALA A 48 -3.06 6.20 -12.56
N LYS A 49 -2.39 5.36 -13.35
CA LYS A 49 -2.61 3.91 -13.34
C LYS A 49 -2.25 3.30 -11.98
N GLU A 50 -1.13 3.71 -11.42
CA GLU A 50 -0.71 3.25 -10.08
C GLU A 50 -1.70 3.70 -9.00
N ALA A 51 -2.24 4.92 -9.09
CA ALA A 51 -3.28 5.40 -8.17
C ALA A 51 -4.52 4.52 -8.21
N SER A 52 -4.95 4.11 -9.40
CA SER A 52 -6.09 3.19 -9.57
C SER A 52 -5.81 1.83 -8.95
N SER A 53 -4.58 1.33 -9.12
CA SER A 53 -4.15 0.07 -8.52
C SER A 53 -4.16 0.14 -6.99
N GLU A 54 -3.67 1.24 -6.41
CA GLU A 54 -3.69 1.45 -4.96
C GLU A 54 -5.12 1.57 -4.43
N MET A 55 -6.03 2.18 -5.17
CA MET A 55 -7.44 2.23 -4.79
C MET A 55 -8.03 0.83 -4.65
N GLN A 56 -7.68 -0.07 -5.58
CA GLN A 56 -8.11 -1.47 -5.51
C GLN A 56 -7.53 -2.16 -4.27
N HIS A 57 -6.26 -1.92 -3.93
CA HIS A 57 -5.65 -2.45 -2.70
C HIS A 57 -6.40 -1.96 -1.45
N VAL A 58 -6.77 -0.68 -1.40
CA VAL A 58 -7.55 -0.12 -0.29
C VAL A 58 -8.87 -0.87 -0.12
N ILE A 59 -9.60 -1.11 -1.21
CA ILE A 59 -10.86 -1.86 -1.20
C ILE A 59 -10.62 -3.27 -0.67
N GLU A 60 -9.58 -3.94 -1.13
CA GLU A 60 -9.26 -5.31 -0.70
C GLU A 60 -8.95 -5.38 0.80
N PHE A 61 -8.16 -4.43 1.32
CA PHE A 61 -7.86 -4.34 2.75
C PHE A 61 -9.11 -4.07 3.58
N GLN A 62 -9.98 -3.17 3.13
CA GLN A 62 -11.24 -2.88 3.83
C GLN A 62 -12.12 -4.12 3.88
N ASN A 63 -12.27 -4.83 2.78
CA ASN A 63 -13.06 -6.06 2.74
C ASN A 63 -12.49 -7.14 3.66
N ALA A 64 -11.17 -7.31 3.70
CA ALA A 64 -10.52 -8.27 4.57
C ALA A 64 -10.72 -7.91 6.06
N LEU A 65 -10.59 -6.64 6.41
CA LEU A 65 -10.83 -6.18 7.78
C LEU A 65 -12.28 -6.39 8.21
N LEU A 66 -13.24 -6.09 7.33
CA LEU A 66 -14.66 -6.36 7.61
C LEU A 66 -14.90 -7.86 7.80
N GLY A 67 -14.22 -8.71 7.01
CA GLY A 67 -14.29 -10.16 7.15
C GLY A 67 -13.72 -10.65 8.48
N LEU A 68 -12.76 -9.95 9.07
CA LEU A 68 -12.23 -10.24 10.40
C LEU A 68 -13.12 -9.70 11.52
N GLY A 69 -14.19 -8.99 11.19
CA GLY A 69 -15.12 -8.42 12.18
C GLY A 69 -14.72 -7.04 12.71
N VAL A 70 -13.84 -6.34 12.01
CA VAL A 70 -13.41 -4.99 12.40
C VAL A 70 -14.48 -3.98 11.98
N ASP A 71 -14.80 -3.06 12.90
CA ASP A 71 -15.70 -1.93 12.60
C ASP A 71 -14.86 -0.78 12.03
N LEU A 72 -15.03 -0.51 10.72
CA LEU A 72 -14.29 0.55 10.05
C LEU A 72 -14.88 1.96 10.30
N THR A 73 -16.07 2.06 10.88
CA THR A 73 -16.70 3.36 11.14
C THR A 73 -16.00 4.15 12.25
N GLU A 74 -15.25 3.46 13.10
CA GLU A 74 -14.52 4.06 14.22
C GLU A 74 -13.04 4.31 13.90
N THR A 75 -12.60 4.02 12.67
CA THR A 75 -11.20 4.23 12.31
C THR A 75 -10.91 5.70 12.04
N ASN A 76 -9.76 6.16 12.53
CA ASN A 76 -9.26 7.48 12.20
C ASN A 76 -8.52 7.40 10.87
N ASP A 77 -9.11 8.00 9.83
CA ASP A 77 -8.57 7.99 8.47
C ASP A 77 -7.66 9.19 8.15
N ALA A 78 -7.22 9.93 9.17
CA ALA A 78 -6.29 11.03 8.96
C ALA A 78 -4.98 10.48 8.36
N VAL A 79 -4.68 10.91 7.14
CA VAL A 79 -3.46 10.55 6.42
C VAL A 79 -2.58 11.78 6.32
N GLU A 80 -1.35 11.68 6.82
CA GLU A 80 -0.37 12.74 6.66
C GLU A 80 0.07 12.84 5.20
N PHE A 81 0.06 14.05 4.67
CA PHE A 81 0.49 14.33 3.31
C PHE A 81 1.84 15.03 3.32
N ASN A 82 2.82 14.46 2.59
CA ASN A 82 4.13 15.08 2.43
C ASN A 82 4.06 16.16 1.35
N HIS A 83 3.95 17.41 1.75
CA HIS A 83 3.85 18.54 0.82
C HIS A 83 5.09 18.73 -0.07
N TYR A 84 6.24 18.18 0.31
CA TYR A 84 7.46 18.30 -0.48
C TYR A 84 7.36 17.61 -1.84
N ILE A 85 6.49 16.60 -1.99
CA ILE A 85 6.30 15.91 -3.26
C ILE A 85 5.77 16.83 -4.37
N LEU A 86 5.15 17.96 -4.01
CA LEU A 86 4.64 18.93 -4.97
C LEU A 86 5.77 19.58 -5.79
N SER A 87 6.99 19.59 -5.27
CA SER A 87 8.16 20.17 -5.93
C SER A 87 9.13 19.13 -6.49
N TYR A 88 8.80 17.83 -6.40
CA TYR A 88 9.70 16.78 -6.86
C TYR A 88 9.80 16.73 -8.37
N SER A 89 11.03 16.50 -8.88
CA SER A 89 11.27 16.14 -10.27
C SER A 89 10.70 14.75 -10.58
N PRO A 90 10.55 14.36 -11.86
CA PRO A 90 10.12 13.01 -12.20
C PRO A 90 10.99 11.92 -11.56
N ILE A 91 12.32 12.08 -11.54
CA ILE A 91 13.25 11.12 -10.92
C ILE A 91 13.01 11.04 -9.42
N GLU A 92 12.82 12.17 -8.75
CA GLU A 92 12.54 12.22 -7.33
C GLU A 92 11.21 11.52 -6.98
N LEU A 93 10.18 11.70 -7.82
CA LEU A 93 8.90 11.00 -7.65
C LEU A 93 9.06 9.50 -7.80
N LEU A 94 9.82 9.04 -8.81
CA LEU A 94 10.07 7.61 -9.02
C LEU A 94 10.89 7.00 -7.88
N ASP A 95 11.91 7.72 -7.39
CA ASP A 95 12.72 7.28 -6.26
C ASP A 95 11.88 7.15 -4.98
N TYR A 96 11.01 8.12 -4.74
CA TYR A 96 10.10 8.09 -3.60
C TYR A 96 9.14 6.89 -3.70
N ALA A 97 8.58 6.65 -4.88
CA ALA A 97 7.71 5.49 -5.13
C ALA A 97 8.45 4.18 -4.89
N LEU A 98 9.68 4.06 -5.39
CA LEU A 98 10.49 2.85 -5.18
C LEU A 98 10.74 2.59 -3.69
N LYS A 99 11.04 3.62 -2.93
CA LYS A 99 11.23 3.51 -1.49
C LYS A 99 9.96 3.05 -0.79
N MET A 100 8.82 3.66 -1.10
CA MET A 100 7.53 3.27 -0.53
C MET A 100 7.20 1.80 -0.82
N GLU A 101 7.29 1.39 -2.09
CA GLU A 101 6.93 0.03 -2.50
C GLU A 101 7.90 -1.00 -1.89
N SER A 102 9.18 -0.67 -1.76
CA SER A 102 10.17 -1.55 -1.12
C SER A 102 9.85 -1.74 0.37
N GLU A 103 9.42 -0.70 1.06
CA GLU A 103 9.01 -0.78 2.46
C GLU A 103 7.74 -1.64 2.62
N VAL A 104 6.80 -1.53 1.69
CA VAL A 104 5.57 -2.36 1.68
C VAL A 104 5.93 -3.84 1.52
N VAL A 105 6.81 -4.18 0.58
CA VAL A 105 7.25 -5.57 0.37
C VAL A 105 7.84 -6.14 1.65
N ALA A 106 8.75 -5.41 2.29
CA ALA A 106 9.38 -5.84 3.54
C ALA A 106 8.35 -6.01 4.66
N ASN A 107 7.40 -5.06 4.77
CA ASN A 107 6.35 -5.09 5.77
C ASN A 107 5.42 -6.29 5.59
N TYR A 108 4.97 -6.56 4.37
CA TYR A 108 4.06 -7.68 4.11
C TYR A 108 4.76 -9.02 4.26
N ALA A 109 6.05 -9.12 3.91
CA ALA A 109 6.85 -10.31 4.21
C ALA A 109 6.89 -10.58 5.71
N HIS A 110 7.02 -9.54 6.54
CA HIS A 110 6.98 -9.66 7.99
C HIS A 110 5.60 -10.13 8.50
N ARG A 111 4.50 -9.59 7.91
CA ARG A 111 3.14 -10.04 8.24
C ARG A 111 2.98 -11.53 8.02
N ILE A 112 3.46 -12.03 6.88
CA ILE A 112 3.37 -13.46 6.52
C ILE A 112 4.20 -14.31 7.47
N LYS A 113 5.41 -13.86 7.78
CA LYS A 113 6.35 -14.62 8.63
C LYS A 113 5.92 -14.69 10.09
N GLU A 114 5.41 -13.58 10.63
CA GLU A 114 5.18 -13.44 12.08
C GLU A 114 3.70 -13.23 12.45
N ASP A 115 3.08 -12.18 11.94
CA ASP A 115 1.82 -11.68 12.48
C ASP A 115 0.62 -12.58 12.18
N VAL A 116 0.55 -13.19 10.99
CA VAL A 116 -0.56 -14.09 10.63
C VAL A 116 -0.64 -15.30 11.56
N LYS A 117 0.49 -15.71 12.16
CA LYS A 117 0.54 -16.83 13.11
C LYS A 117 -0.22 -16.56 14.41
N LEU A 118 -0.57 -15.31 14.68
CA LEU A 118 -1.39 -14.92 15.82
C LEU A 118 -2.85 -15.31 15.63
N LEU A 119 -3.25 -15.58 14.39
CA LEU A 119 -4.62 -15.95 14.07
C LEU A 119 -4.80 -17.47 14.20
N SER A 120 -6.01 -17.88 14.59
CA SER A 120 -6.43 -19.29 14.52
C SER A 120 -6.93 -19.60 13.12
N GLU A 121 -6.94 -20.90 12.78
CA GLU A 121 -7.52 -21.35 11.52
C GLU A 121 -9.05 -21.23 11.54
N PRO A 122 -9.72 -20.93 10.40
CA PRO A 122 -9.12 -20.81 9.06
C PRO A 122 -8.59 -19.40 8.72
N ASP A 123 -8.71 -18.45 9.64
CA ASP A 123 -8.31 -17.05 9.38
C ASP A 123 -6.81 -16.92 9.10
N GLN A 124 -5.98 -17.74 9.74
CA GLN A 124 -4.54 -17.73 9.51
C GLN A 124 -4.21 -18.01 8.05
N THR A 125 -4.74 -19.07 7.47
CA THR A 125 -4.52 -19.44 6.06
C THR A 125 -5.07 -18.38 5.12
N TRP A 126 -6.26 -17.85 5.42
CA TRP A 126 -6.87 -16.79 4.63
C TRP A 126 -6.01 -15.54 4.58
N MET A 127 -5.51 -15.08 5.72
CA MET A 127 -4.69 -13.88 5.82
C MET A 127 -3.30 -14.08 5.24
N GLU A 128 -2.71 -15.26 5.38
CA GLU A 128 -1.45 -15.58 4.74
C GLU A 128 -1.55 -15.43 3.22
N ASN A 129 -2.58 -16.02 2.61
CA ASN A 129 -2.83 -15.90 1.17
C ASN A 129 -3.09 -14.45 0.76
N PHE A 130 -3.87 -13.71 1.56
CA PHE A 130 -4.15 -12.31 1.29
C PHE A 130 -2.85 -11.49 1.21
N TYR A 131 -1.98 -11.60 2.21
CA TYR A 131 -0.72 -10.85 2.24
C TYR A 131 0.27 -11.32 1.16
N GLU A 132 0.28 -12.60 0.81
CA GLU A 132 1.09 -13.10 -0.30
C GLU A 132 0.69 -12.44 -1.62
N GLU A 133 -0.60 -12.32 -1.89
CA GLU A 133 -1.11 -11.64 -3.09
C GLU A 133 -0.73 -10.16 -3.11
N GLN A 134 -0.87 -9.47 -1.97
CA GLN A 134 -0.48 -8.07 -1.85
C GLN A 134 1.02 -7.89 -2.05
N LEU A 135 1.82 -8.77 -1.49
CA LEU A 135 3.27 -8.74 -1.63
C LEU A 135 3.71 -8.91 -3.08
N VAL A 136 3.13 -9.87 -3.80
CA VAL A 136 3.45 -10.12 -5.21
C VAL A 136 3.19 -8.87 -6.05
N LYS A 137 2.05 -8.22 -5.86
CA LYS A 137 1.69 -6.98 -6.58
C LYS A 137 2.70 -5.86 -6.30
N SER A 138 3.04 -5.63 -5.03
CA SER A 138 4.00 -4.60 -4.66
C SER A 138 5.41 -4.92 -5.15
N ARG A 139 5.80 -6.20 -5.19
CA ARG A 139 7.09 -6.63 -5.73
C ARG A 139 7.19 -6.36 -7.23
N GLU A 140 6.11 -6.56 -7.97
CA GLU A 140 6.05 -6.19 -9.39
C GLU A 140 6.24 -4.69 -9.58
N ASP A 141 5.61 -3.87 -8.72
CA ASP A 141 5.76 -2.42 -8.75
C ASP A 141 7.22 -2.01 -8.49
N VAL A 142 7.89 -2.65 -7.54
CA VAL A 142 9.32 -2.43 -7.28
C VAL A 142 10.16 -2.71 -8.52
N ASP A 143 9.92 -3.83 -9.19
CA ASP A 143 10.66 -4.19 -10.38
C ASP A 143 10.44 -3.19 -11.53
N ASN A 144 9.19 -2.77 -11.73
CA ASN A 144 8.84 -1.78 -12.74
C ASN A 144 9.50 -0.42 -12.47
N LEU A 145 9.49 0.03 -11.22
CA LEU A 145 10.13 1.29 -10.82
C LEU A 145 11.65 1.24 -11.03
N ARG A 146 12.29 0.12 -10.69
CA ARG A 146 13.73 -0.07 -10.94
C ARG A 146 14.04 0.01 -12.44
N MET A 147 13.19 -0.58 -13.28
CA MET A 147 13.38 -0.52 -14.74
C MET A 147 13.20 0.90 -15.25
N LEU A 148 12.21 1.64 -14.78
CA LEU A 148 12.01 3.04 -15.15
C LEU A 148 13.21 3.90 -14.75
N LEU A 149 13.76 3.69 -13.58
CA LEU A 149 14.92 4.45 -13.09
C LEU A 149 16.21 4.12 -13.84
N ARG A 150 16.32 2.95 -14.44
CA ARG A 150 17.49 2.57 -15.25
C ARG A 150 17.57 3.33 -16.57
N THR A 151 16.47 3.89 -17.03
CA THR A 151 16.38 4.58 -18.34
C THR A 151 16.51 6.09 -18.24
N VAL A 152 16.69 6.62 -17.04
CA VAL A 152 16.82 8.07 -16.80
C VAL A 152 18.25 8.49 -16.52
#